data_b2e74563c861c2a2ba5cf3bdc5bef91c
#
_entry.id   b2e74563c861c2a2ba5cf3bdc5bef91c
#
_cell.length_a   1.000
_cell.length_b   1.000
_cell.length_c   1.000
_cell.angle_alpha   90.00
_cell.angle_beta   90.00
_cell.angle_gamma   90.00
#
_symmetry.space_group_name_H-M   'P 1'
#
loop_
_entity.id
_entity.type
_entity.pdbx_description
1 polymer ?
#
loop_
_entity_poly.entity_id
_entity_poly.type
_entity_poly.pdbx_seq_one_letter_code
_entity_poly.pdbx_strand_id
1 'polypeptide(L)'
;MAFCSKCGKEIDDEAVMCVHCGCPTGVQAAPAAPTVDMESTATTGEKVLSFLVPLAGIILFCVNKNKKPKAAKTCLLVGVITWAICIILILAIAIIPSKMTESQLKAANSNAKWVFTIVNNEAADLLVNGVSVEPGYHEFKLSNYNKDDKLETAVYKALKDQGTDSYITFEIDKIGNAKSATWRSSSDSSIYGQYPNPIHM
;
A
#
# COMPACT_ATOMS: atom_id res chain seq x y z
N MET A 1 -5.82 74.89 -4.06
CA MET A 1 -4.64 75.40 -4.77
C MET A 1 -3.49 75.40 -3.82
N ALA A 2 -2.47 74.56 -4.12
CA ALA A 2 -1.27 74.47 -3.30
C ALA A 2 -0.15 75.33 -3.87
N PHE A 3 0.80 75.69 -3.01
CA PHE A 3 1.98 76.48 -3.42
C PHE A 3 3.23 75.64 -3.22
N CYS A 4 4.13 75.70 -4.17
CA CYS A 4 5.41 74.96 -4.07
C CYS A 4 6.27 75.55 -2.93
N SER A 5 6.62 74.73 -1.94
CA SER A 5 7.44 75.12 -0.78
C SER A 5 8.84 75.61 -1.13
N LYS A 6 9.33 75.30 -2.34
CA LYS A 6 10.69 75.69 -2.81
C LYS A 6 10.72 76.96 -3.63
N CYS A 7 9.73 77.22 -4.53
CA CYS A 7 9.72 78.34 -5.42
C CYS A 7 8.55 79.27 -5.24
N GLY A 8 7.56 78.97 -4.34
CA GLY A 8 6.40 79.78 -3.98
C GLY A 8 5.36 79.96 -5.09
N LYS A 9 5.52 79.24 -6.22
CA LYS A 9 4.53 79.36 -7.29
C LYS A 9 3.39 78.35 -7.08
N GLU A 10 2.21 78.73 -7.59
CA GLU A 10 1.01 77.94 -7.53
C GLU A 10 1.15 76.64 -8.34
N ILE A 11 0.72 75.55 -7.77
CA ILE A 11 0.75 74.22 -8.34
C ILE A 11 -0.55 73.52 -8.07
N ASP A 12 -0.85 72.47 -8.81
CA ASP A 12 -2.02 71.59 -8.57
C ASP A 12 -1.87 70.88 -7.22
N ASP A 13 -2.97 70.75 -6.52
CA ASP A 13 -3.04 70.09 -5.19
C ASP A 13 -2.57 68.64 -5.22
N GLU A 14 -2.66 67.95 -6.37
CA GLU A 14 -2.24 66.57 -6.57
C GLU A 14 -0.87 66.44 -7.28
N ALA A 15 -0.21 67.54 -7.56
CA ALA A 15 1.05 67.51 -8.30
C ALA A 15 2.17 66.88 -7.46
N VAL A 16 2.75 65.81 -7.90
CA VAL A 16 3.88 65.08 -7.26
C VAL A 16 5.20 65.85 -7.44
N MET A 17 5.34 66.65 -8.50
CA MET A 17 6.47 67.50 -8.80
C MET A 17 6.02 68.89 -9.25
N CYS A 18 6.75 69.93 -8.83
CA CYS A 18 6.47 71.29 -9.24
C CYS A 18 6.89 71.48 -10.70
N VAL A 19 5.98 71.88 -11.57
CA VAL A 19 6.20 72.17 -13.01
C VAL A 19 7.14 73.37 -13.25
N HIS A 20 7.34 74.24 -12.26
CA HIS A 20 8.16 75.45 -12.38
C HIS A 20 9.61 75.30 -11.92
N CYS A 21 9.88 74.37 -10.97
CA CYS A 21 11.24 74.21 -10.43
C CYS A 21 11.69 72.73 -10.34
N GLY A 22 10.84 71.77 -10.74
CA GLY A 22 11.18 70.37 -10.74
C GLY A 22 11.35 69.71 -9.35
N CYS A 23 11.04 70.43 -8.27
CA CYS A 23 11.17 69.87 -6.94
C CYS A 23 9.94 69.03 -6.56
N PRO A 24 10.12 67.93 -5.82
CA PRO A 24 9.02 67.12 -5.32
C PRO A 24 8.17 67.95 -4.32
N THR A 25 6.86 67.83 -4.45
CA THR A 25 5.90 68.62 -3.67
C THR A 25 5.51 68.00 -2.31
N GLY A 26 6.04 66.80 -2.04
CA GLY A 26 5.76 66.06 -0.82
C GLY A 26 4.41 65.32 -0.84
N VAL A 27 3.61 65.40 -1.92
CA VAL A 27 2.46 64.56 -2.12
C VAL A 27 2.98 63.15 -2.44
N GLN A 28 2.73 62.19 -1.60
CA GLN A 28 3.07 60.78 -1.87
C GLN A 28 2.33 60.35 -3.12
N ALA A 29 3.08 59.91 -4.14
CA ALA A 29 2.50 59.21 -5.28
C ALA A 29 1.62 58.05 -4.76
N ALA A 30 0.46 57.85 -5.36
CA ALA A 30 -0.37 56.69 -5.10
C ALA A 30 0.49 55.41 -5.11
N PRO A 31 0.21 54.40 -4.26
CA PRO A 31 1.01 53.22 -4.17
C PRO A 31 1.25 52.64 -5.57
N ALA A 32 2.51 52.52 -5.95
CA ALA A 32 2.87 51.91 -7.21
C ALA A 32 2.19 50.53 -7.31
N ALA A 33 1.67 50.20 -8.49
CA ALA A 33 1.15 48.88 -8.77
C ALA A 33 2.12 47.80 -8.23
N PRO A 34 1.63 46.72 -7.62
CA PRO A 34 2.48 45.76 -6.94
C PRO A 34 3.61 45.28 -7.89
N THR A 35 4.82 45.61 -7.54
CA THR A 35 6.01 45.10 -8.22
C THR A 35 5.96 43.57 -8.11
N VAL A 36 5.93 42.94 -9.25
CA VAL A 36 6.00 41.46 -9.32
C VAL A 36 7.35 41.04 -8.77
N ASP A 37 7.38 40.52 -7.55
CA ASP A 37 8.59 39.97 -6.96
C ASP A 37 8.98 38.70 -7.71
N MET A 38 9.81 38.83 -8.72
CA MET A 38 10.33 37.71 -9.52
C MET A 38 11.13 36.72 -8.70
N GLU A 39 11.46 37.04 -7.46
CA GLU A 39 12.32 36.24 -6.59
C GLU A 39 11.59 35.55 -5.42
N SER A 40 10.27 35.75 -5.30
CA SER A 40 9.53 35.15 -4.20
C SER A 40 9.48 33.62 -4.35
N THR A 41 9.99 32.93 -3.35
CA THR A 41 9.84 31.48 -3.20
C THR A 41 8.40 31.12 -2.82
N ALA A 42 7.95 29.91 -3.13
CA ALA A 42 6.62 29.42 -2.75
C ALA A 42 6.44 29.51 -1.23
N THR A 43 5.30 30.03 -0.79
CA THR A 43 4.96 30.08 0.63
C THR A 43 4.75 28.67 1.19
N THR A 44 4.91 28.53 2.51
CA THR A 44 4.68 27.24 3.17
C THR A 44 3.29 26.68 2.88
N GLY A 45 2.26 27.54 2.84
CA GLY A 45 0.90 27.13 2.52
C GLY A 45 0.75 26.58 1.10
N GLU A 46 1.38 27.20 0.10
CA GLU A 46 1.36 26.72 -1.29
C GLU A 46 2.05 25.36 -1.44
N LYS A 47 3.15 25.11 -0.70
CA LYS A 47 3.84 23.83 -0.68
C LYS A 47 2.98 22.74 -0.04
N VAL A 48 2.36 23.02 1.11
CA VAL A 48 1.48 22.09 1.81
C VAL A 48 0.26 21.74 0.96
N LEU A 49 -0.35 22.74 0.31
CA LEU A 49 -1.51 22.49 -0.56
C LEU A 49 -1.14 21.64 -1.78
N SER A 50 0.01 21.89 -2.40
CA SER A 50 0.51 21.08 -3.52
C SER A 50 0.85 19.64 -3.12
N PHE A 51 1.21 19.42 -1.86
CA PHE A 51 1.46 18.10 -1.32
C PHE A 51 0.16 17.34 -1.02
N LEU A 52 -0.83 18.01 -0.40
CA LEU A 52 -2.11 17.38 -0.03
C LEU A 52 -2.96 17.01 -1.26
N VAL A 53 -2.95 17.84 -2.28
CA VAL A 53 -3.78 17.67 -3.48
C VAL A 53 -2.87 17.75 -4.70
N PRO A 54 -2.50 16.60 -5.31
CA PRO A 54 -1.56 16.57 -6.45
C PRO A 54 -1.98 17.50 -7.61
N LEU A 55 -3.28 17.63 -7.84
CA LEU A 55 -3.85 18.52 -8.86
C LEU A 55 -3.62 20.00 -8.54
N ALA A 56 -3.59 20.36 -7.25
CA ALA A 56 -3.36 21.74 -6.81
C ALA A 56 -1.97 22.24 -7.23
N GLY A 57 -0.96 21.39 -7.29
CA GLY A 57 0.36 21.73 -7.80
C GLY A 57 0.35 22.21 -9.24
N ILE A 58 -0.45 21.59 -10.10
CA ILE A 58 -0.61 21.99 -11.51
C ILE A 58 -1.39 23.30 -11.60
N ILE A 59 -2.46 23.43 -10.85
CA ILE A 59 -3.27 24.67 -10.81
C ILE A 59 -2.43 25.85 -10.32
N LEU A 60 -1.71 25.68 -9.21
CA LEU A 60 -0.82 26.72 -8.67
C LEU A 60 0.32 27.07 -9.63
N PHE A 61 0.86 26.09 -10.38
CA PHE A 61 1.81 26.37 -11.44
C PHE A 61 1.19 27.28 -12.52
N CYS A 62 0.00 26.95 -13.02
CA CYS A 62 -0.69 27.75 -14.05
C CYS A 62 -0.97 29.18 -13.59
N VAL A 63 -1.43 29.34 -12.33
CA VAL A 63 -1.76 30.66 -11.75
C VAL A 63 -0.49 31.49 -11.51
N ASN A 64 0.56 30.87 -10.98
CA ASN A 64 1.76 31.57 -10.54
C ASN A 64 2.87 31.65 -11.61
N LYS A 65 2.74 30.99 -12.75
CA LYS A 65 3.75 30.93 -13.81
C LYS A 65 4.26 32.31 -14.23
N ASN A 66 3.35 33.27 -14.38
CA ASN A 66 3.71 34.64 -14.85
C ASN A 66 4.06 35.59 -13.70
N LYS A 67 3.59 35.31 -12.46
CA LYS A 67 3.77 36.19 -11.31
C LYS A 67 4.97 35.81 -10.45
N LYS A 68 5.20 34.51 -10.26
CA LYS A 68 6.22 33.96 -9.36
C LYS A 68 6.86 32.70 -9.97
N PRO A 69 7.73 32.81 -10.98
CA PRO A 69 8.21 31.67 -11.74
C PRO A 69 9.01 30.65 -10.91
N LYS A 70 9.76 31.09 -9.90
CA LYS A 70 10.50 30.19 -8.99
C LYS A 70 9.52 29.39 -8.09
N ALA A 71 8.49 30.05 -7.54
CA ALA A 71 7.46 29.41 -6.73
C ALA A 71 6.64 28.40 -7.55
N ALA A 72 6.26 28.76 -8.79
CA ALA A 72 5.53 27.87 -9.68
C ALA A 72 6.27 26.56 -9.96
N LYS A 73 7.57 26.61 -10.26
CA LYS A 73 8.40 25.42 -10.48
C LYS A 73 8.47 24.51 -9.26
N THR A 74 8.58 25.10 -8.05
CA THR A 74 8.63 24.35 -6.80
C THR A 74 7.30 23.63 -6.54
N CYS A 75 6.16 24.30 -6.72
CA CYS A 75 4.84 23.70 -6.57
C CYS A 75 4.59 22.58 -7.58
N LEU A 76 5.04 22.74 -8.82
CA LEU A 76 4.95 21.69 -9.83
C LEU A 76 5.77 20.45 -9.44
N LEU A 77 7.03 20.65 -9.03
CA LEU A 77 7.91 19.55 -8.59
C LEU A 77 7.31 18.78 -7.41
N VAL A 78 6.83 19.47 -6.39
CA VAL A 78 6.18 18.84 -5.22
C VAL A 78 4.95 18.06 -5.66
N GLY A 79 4.09 18.63 -6.51
CA GLY A 79 2.91 17.97 -7.03
C GLY A 79 3.24 16.70 -7.83
N VAL A 80 4.23 16.74 -8.72
CA VAL A 80 4.67 15.58 -9.53
C VAL A 80 5.24 14.47 -8.64
N ILE A 81 6.10 14.83 -7.67
CA ILE A 81 6.67 13.83 -6.73
C ILE A 81 5.57 13.17 -5.92
N THR A 82 4.62 13.92 -5.37
CA THR A 82 3.50 13.38 -4.61
C THR A 82 2.64 12.46 -5.46
N TRP A 83 2.38 12.82 -6.71
CA TRP A 83 1.60 12.00 -7.64
C TRP A 83 2.32 10.69 -7.96
N ALA A 84 3.63 10.71 -8.20
CA ALA A 84 4.44 9.51 -8.41
C ALA A 84 4.40 8.58 -7.18
N ILE A 85 4.51 9.12 -5.97
CA ILE A 85 4.39 8.34 -4.72
C ILE A 85 3.00 7.70 -4.60
N CYS A 86 1.93 8.45 -4.89
CA CYS A 86 0.56 7.91 -4.87
C CYS A 86 0.38 6.75 -5.86
N ILE A 87 0.92 6.85 -7.08
CA ILE A 87 0.86 5.76 -8.06
C ILE A 87 1.60 4.52 -7.54
N ILE A 88 2.81 4.70 -7.00
CA ILE A 88 3.60 3.59 -6.44
C ILE A 88 2.83 2.91 -5.30
N LEU A 89 2.20 3.67 -4.41
CA LEU A 89 1.39 3.12 -3.33
C LEU A 89 0.16 2.35 -3.84
N ILE A 90 -0.55 2.88 -4.83
CA ILE A 90 -1.71 2.20 -5.45
C ILE A 90 -1.27 0.88 -6.10
N LEU A 91 -0.16 0.88 -6.85
CA LEU A 91 0.41 -0.32 -7.45
C LEU A 91 0.84 -1.33 -6.39
N ALA A 92 1.47 -0.89 -5.30
CA ALA A 92 1.85 -1.75 -4.19
C ALA A 92 0.61 -2.41 -3.55
N ILE A 93 -0.45 -1.64 -3.27
CA ILE A 93 -1.70 -2.17 -2.71
C ILE A 93 -2.36 -3.18 -3.66
N ALA A 94 -2.27 -2.99 -4.97
CA ALA A 94 -2.83 -3.91 -5.96
C ALA A 94 -2.01 -5.20 -6.13
N ILE A 95 -0.68 -5.13 -6.06
CA ILE A 95 0.23 -6.25 -6.35
C ILE A 95 0.49 -7.12 -5.11
N ILE A 96 0.66 -6.50 -3.93
CA ILE A 96 1.02 -7.23 -2.70
C ILE A 96 -0.01 -8.31 -2.33
N PRO A 97 -1.33 -8.05 -2.31
CA PRO A 97 -2.31 -9.09 -1.97
C PRO A 97 -2.28 -10.29 -2.90
N SER A 98 -2.15 -10.09 -4.21
CA SER A 98 -2.12 -11.19 -5.19
C SER A 98 -0.89 -12.08 -4.99
N LYS A 99 0.28 -11.50 -4.74
CA LYS A 99 1.50 -12.26 -4.46
C LYS A 99 1.44 -12.99 -3.12
N MET A 100 0.81 -12.39 -2.12
CA MET A 100 0.61 -13.01 -0.81
C MET A 100 -0.28 -14.24 -0.92
N THR A 101 -1.36 -14.18 -1.67
CA THR A 101 -2.28 -15.31 -1.90
C THR A 101 -1.59 -16.45 -2.67
N GLU A 102 -0.82 -16.15 -3.71
CA GLU A 102 -0.04 -17.15 -4.44
C GLU A 102 0.99 -17.86 -3.55
N SER A 103 1.69 -17.11 -2.71
CA SER A 103 2.66 -17.66 -1.75
C SER A 103 1.98 -18.56 -0.71
N GLN A 104 0.83 -18.15 -0.19
CA GLN A 104 0.05 -18.94 0.76
C GLN A 104 -0.47 -20.23 0.13
N LEU A 105 -0.91 -20.18 -1.13
CA LEU A 105 -1.37 -21.37 -1.85
C LEU A 105 -0.22 -22.37 -2.11
N LYS A 106 0.96 -21.88 -2.50
CA LYS A 106 2.16 -22.71 -2.64
C LYS A 106 2.54 -23.39 -1.33
N ALA A 107 2.49 -22.65 -0.21
CA ALA A 107 2.74 -23.19 1.11
C ALA A 107 1.70 -24.25 1.50
N ALA A 108 0.40 -24.00 1.25
CA ALA A 108 -0.67 -24.93 1.53
C ALA A 108 -0.53 -26.24 0.72
N ASN A 109 -0.21 -26.14 -0.58
CA ASN A 109 0.06 -27.30 -1.42
C ASN A 109 1.29 -28.10 -0.93
N SER A 110 2.33 -27.42 -0.48
CA SER A 110 3.53 -28.05 0.09
C SER A 110 3.19 -28.78 1.38
N ASN A 111 2.38 -28.19 2.24
CA ASN A 111 1.91 -28.82 3.47
C ASN A 111 1.01 -30.02 3.19
N ALA A 112 0.11 -29.94 2.20
CA ALA A 112 -0.72 -31.08 1.78
C ALA A 112 0.14 -32.26 1.26
N LYS A 113 1.17 -31.98 0.47
CA LYS A 113 2.13 -33.00 0.02
C LYS A 113 2.86 -33.66 1.20
N TRP A 114 3.24 -32.86 2.18
CA TRP A 114 3.89 -33.36 3.38
C TRP A 114 2.96 -34.24 4.22
N VAL A 115 1.72 -33.80 4.44
CA VAL A 115 0.66 -34.62 5.09
C VAL A 115 0.48 -35.94 4.35
N PHE A 116 0.37 -35.92 3.03
CA PHE A 116 0.26 -37.12 2.19
C PHE A 116 1.41 -38.12 2.43
N THR A 117 2.62 -37.60 2.49
CA THR A 117 3.80 -38.42 2.73
C THR A 117 3.80 -39.03 4.13
N ILE A 118 3.40 -38.27 5.15
CA ILE A 118 3.29 -38.78 6.51
C ILE A 118 2.21 -39.84 6.62
N VAL A 119 1.03 -39.58 6.04
CA VAL A 119 -0.08 -40.55 6.05
C VAL A 119 0.36 -41.89 5.42
N ASN A 120 1.06 -41.86 4.28
CA ASN A 120 1.55 -43.08 3.67
C ASN A 120 2.59 -43.81 4.54
N ASN A 121 3.51 -43.08 5.17
CA ASN A 121 4.55 -43.71 6.02
C ASN A 121 3.91 -44.32 7.28
N GLU A 122 3.02 -43.58 7.96
CA GLU A 122 2.37 -44.08 9.18
C GLU A 122 1.41 -45.22 8.88
N ALA A 123 0.70 -45.20 7.75
CA ALA A 123 -0.15 -46.29 7.32
C ALA A 123 0.68 -47.55 7.02
N ALA A 124 1.80 -47.40 6.30
CA ALA A 124 2.72 -48.51 6.02
C ALA A 124 3.31 -49.11 7.31
N ASP A 125 3.73 -48.26 8.25
CA ASP A 125 4.28 -48.73 9.53
C ASP A 125 3.24 -49.49 10.36
N LEU A 126 2.00 -49.05 10.38
CA LEU A 126 0.90 -49.75 11.05
C LEU A 126 0.64 -51.13 10.41
N LEU A 127 0.61 -51.21 9.07
CA LEU A 127 0.40 -52.46 8.34
C LEU A 127 1.54 -53.46 8.60
N VAL A 128 2.80 -53.01 8.59
CA VAL A 128 3.98 -53.85 8.91
C VAL A 128 3.88 -54.38 10.34
N ASN A 129 3.36 -53.61 11.27
CA ASN A 129 3.13 -54.05 12.65
C ASN A 129 1.85 -54.88 12.85
N GLY A 130 1.19 -55.28 11.78
CA GLY A 130 -0.03 -56.13 11.85
C GLY A 130 -1.28 -55.38 12.28
N VAL A 131 -1.27 -54.07 12.23
CA VAL A 131 -2.41 -53.21 12.53
C VAL A 131 -3.15 -52.92 11.25
N SER A 132 -4.46 -53.26 11.18
CA SER A 132 -5.29 -52.89 10.03
C SER A 132 -5.52 -51.38 9.99
N VAL A 133 -5.36 -50.81 8.79
CA VAL A 133 -5.73 -49.42 8.50
C VAL A 133 -7.11 -49.42 7.82
N GLU A 134 -8.07 -48.68 8.35
CA GLU A 134 -9.39 -48.60 7.75
C GLU A 134 -9.37 -47.77 6.49
N PRO A 135 -9.82 -48.29 5.34
CA PRO A 135 -9.96 -47.48 4.13
C PRO A 135 -11.09 -46.52 4.24
N GLY A 136 -10.90 -45.30 3.71
CA GLY A 136 -11.95 -44.28 3.73
C GLY A 136 -11.42 -42.87 3.80
N TYR A 137 -12.35 -41.98 4.07
CA TYR A 137 -12.08 -40.54 4.19
C TYR A 137 -11.94 -40.17 5.67
N HIS A 138 -10.83 -39.57 5.99
CA HIS A 138 -10.51 -39.06 7.31
C HIS A 138 -10.46 -37.55 7.28
N GLU A 139 -11.12 -36.90 8.24
CA GLU A 139 -11.09 -35.44 8.41
C GLU A 139 -11.02 -35.10 9.89
N PHE A 140 -10.01 -34.39 10.28
CA PHE A 140 -9.88 -33.93 11.66
C PHE A 140 -9.10 -32.61 11.77
N LYS A 141 -9.36 -31.94 12.88
CA LYS A 141 -8.57 -30.81 13.32
C LYS A 141 -7.41 -31.33 14.17
N LEU A 142 -6.20 -30.83 13.96
CA LEU A 142 -5.02 -31.35 14.66
C LEU A 142 -5.15 -31.33 16.19
N SER A 143 -5.88 -30.33 16.74
CA SER A 143 -6.19 -30.27 18.16
C SER A 143 -7.32 -31.23 18.62
N ASN A 144 -8.06 -31.81 17.69
CA ASN A 144 -9.24 -32.65 18.00
C ASN A 144 -9.33 -33.84 17.04
N TYR A 145 -8.37 -34.75 17.13
CA TYR A 145 -8.31 -35.99 16.35
C TYR A 145 -9.00 -37.13 17.10
N ASN A 146 -9.39 -38.20 16.37
CA ASN A 146 -9.97 -39.41 16.96
C ASN A 146 -8.82 -40.25 17.59
N LYS A 147 -8.81 -40.33 18.92
CA LYS A 147 -7.80 -41.07 19.69
C LYS A 147 -7.94 -42.60 19.57
N ASP A 148 -9.11 -43.07 19.20
CA ASP A 148 -9.41 -44.49 19.00
C ASP A 148 -8.93 -44.98 17.61
N ASP A 149 -8.80 -44.06 16.66
CA ASP A 149 -8.19 -44.31 15.35
C ASP A 149 -6.65 -44.30 15.45
N LYS A 150 -6.04 -45.45 15.18
CA LYS A 150 -4.59 -45.62 15.27
C LYS A 150 -3.84 -44.82 14.21
N LEU A 151 -4.42 -44.67 13.00
CA LEU A 151 -3.81 -43.90 11.93
C LEU A 151 -3.88 -42.41 12.23
N GLU A 152 -5.03 -41.88 12.64
CA GLU A 152 -5.15 -40.48 13.03
C GLU A 152 -4.23 -40.14 14.22
N THR A 153 -4.12 -41.06 15.18
CA THR A 153 -3.19 -40.90 16.32
C THR A 153 -1.73 -40.87 15.88
N ALA A 154 -1.32 -41.72 14.93
CA ALA A 154 0.03 -41.73 14.40
C ALA A 154 0.33 -40.47 13.60
N VAL A 155 -0.55 -40.08 12.70
CA VAL A 155 -0.45 -38.85 11.91
C VAL A 155 -0.39 -37.63 12.82
N TYR A 156 -1.23 -37.55 13.86
CA TYR A 156 -1.16 -36.48 14.87
C TYR A 156 0.21 -36.40 15.53
N LYS A 157 0.77 -37.54 15.97
CA LYS A 157 2.08 -37.57 16.63
C LYS A 157 3.19 -37.05 15.72
N ALA A 158 3.13 -37.39 14.44
CA ALA A 158 4.10 -36.93 13.45
C ALA A 158 3.96 -35.41 13.12
N LEU A 159 2.74 -34.88 13.24
CA LEU A 159 2.41 -33.49 12.85
C LEU A 159 2.39 -32.49 14.02
N LYS A 160 2.27 -32.94 15.27
CA LYS A 160 2.01 -32.10 16.46
C LYS A 160 3.04 -30.97 16.65
N ASP A 161 4.29 -31.20 16.28
CA ASP A 161 5.41 -30.27 16.48
C ASP A 161 5.43 -29.15 15.41
N GLN A 162 4.59 -29.24 14.40
CA GLN A 162 4.44 -28.22 13.34
C GLN A 162 3.47 -27.11 13.70
N GLY A 163 2.92 -27.16 14.91
CA GLY A 163 2.46 -26.02 15.68
C GLY A 163 1.26 -25.26 15.17
N THR A 164 0.29 -25.87 14.52
CA THR A 164 -0.94 -25.17 14.19
C THR A 164 -2.18 -26.04 14.33
N ASP A 165 -3.26 -25.38 14.69
CA ASP A 165 -4.60 -25.94 14.76
C ASP A 165 -5.20 -26.16 13.36
N SER A 166 -4.41 -26.84 12.51
CA SER A 166 -4.70 -27.06 11.10
C SER A 166 -5.79 -28.12 10.90
N TYR A 167 -6.58 -27.97 9.85
CA TYR A 167 -7.51 -28.98 9.37
C TYR A 167 -6.83 -29.84 8.32
N ILE A 168 -6.92 -31.14 8.50
CA ILE A 168 -6.30 -32.14 7.65
C ILE A 168 -7.38 -33.08 7.17
N THR A 169 -7.37 -33.38 5.87
CA THR A 169 -8.17 -34.47 5.31
C THR A 169 -7.30 -35.36 4.47
N PHE A 170 -7.57 -36.66 4.48
CA PHE A 170 -6.94 -37.60 3.60
C PHE A 170 -7.86 -38.78 3.27
N GLU A 171 -7.64 -39.41 2.15
CA GLU A 171 -8.37 -40.62 1.73
C GLU A 171 -7.39 -41.79 1.64
N ILE A 172 -7.76 -42.91 2.25
CA ILE A 172 -7.00 -44.17 2.22
C ILE A 172 -7.71 -45.18 1.32
N ASP A 173 -6.96 -45.87 0.48
CA ASP A 173 -7.46 -46.93 -0.36
C ASP A 173 -7.61 -48.28 0.41
N LYS A 174 -8.14 -49.30 -0.28
CA LYS A 174 -8.40 -50.62 0.31
C LYS A 174 -7.11 -51.38 0.69
N ILE A 175 -5.96 -50.95 0.22
CA ILE A 175 -4.66 -51.54 0.50
C ILE A 175 -3.82 -50.70 1.48
N GLY A 176 -4.37 -49.64 1.99
CA GLY A 176 -3.75 -48.81 3.01
C GLY A 176 -2.88 -47.68 2.48
N ASN A 177 -2.93 -47.34 1.18
CA ASN A 177 -2.19 -46.21 0.64
C ASN A 177 -3.06 -44.93 0.65
N ALA A 178 -2.43 -43.80 0.88
CA ALA A 178 -3.10 -42.51 0.71
C ALA A 178 -3.38 -42.25 -0.78
N LYS A 179 -4.60 -41.89 -1.11
CA LYS A 179 -5.03 -41.46 -2.45
C LYS A 179 -4.90 -39.94 -2.61
N SER A 180 -5.25 -39.22 -1.57
CA SER A 180 -5.21 -37.76 -1.56
C SER A 180 -5.03 -37.23 -0.15
N ALA A 181 -4.51 -36.03 -0.02
CA ALA A 181 -4.47 -35.27 1.22
C ALA A 181 -4.74 -33.79 0.96
N THR A 182 -5.39 -33.14 1.91
CA THR A 182 -5.52 -31.70 1.90
C THR A 182 -5.04 -31.11 3.22
N TRP A 183 -4.64 -29.86 3.16
CA TRP A 183 -4.25 -29.09 4.32
C TRP A 183 -4.86 -27.71 4.30
N ARG A 184 -5.38 -27.26 5.43
CA ARG A 184 -5.97 -25.94 5.62
C ARG A 184 -5.53 -25.36 6.96
N SER A 185 -5.13 -24.09 6.99
CA SER A 185 -4.60 -23.44 8.20
C SER A 185 -5.67 -23.22 9.28
N SER A 186 -6.95 -23.06 8.89
CA SER A 186 -8.09 -22.90 9.79
C SER A 186 -9.38 -23.32 9.10
N SER A 187 -10.47 -23.57 9.85
CA SER A 187 -11.80 -23.91 9.30
C SER A 187 -12.31 -22.89 8.29
N ASP A 188 -12.03 -21.61 8.54
CA ASP A 188 -12.57 -20.49 7.76
C ASP A 188 -11.65 -20.04 6.64
N SER A 189 -10.48 -20.70 6.48
CA SER A 189 -9.55 -20.37 5.41
C SER A 189 -10.12 -20.78 4.07
N SER A 190 -10.25 -19.82 3.14
CA SER A 190 -10.57 -20.07 1.74
C SER A 190 -9.40 -20.69 0.98
N ILE A 191 -8.18 -20.62 1.55
CA ILE A 191 -6.96 -21.15 0.95
C ILE A 191 -6.70 -22.52 1.59
N TYR A 192 -6.67 -23.55 0.74
CA TYR A 192 -6.28 -24.89 1.13
C TYR A 192 -5.33 -25.49 0.08
N GLY A 193 -4.48 -26.40 0.50
CA GLY A 193 -3.61 -27.15 -0.37
C GLY A 193 -4.14 -28.56 -0.61
N GLN A 194 -3.76 -29.12 -1.74
CA GLN A 194 -4.12 -30.47 -2.14
C GLN A 194 -2.95 -31.20 -2.78
N TYR A 195 -2.88 -32.51 -2.58
CA TYR A 195 -1.95 -33.41 -3.22
C TYR A 195 -2.63 -34.77 -3.49
N PRO A 196 -2.44 -35.45 -4.65
CA PRO A 196 -1.43 -35.17 -5.69
C PRO A 196 -1.78 -34.05 -6.67
N ASN A 197 -3.01 -33.58 -6.73
CA ASN A 197 -3.45 -32.53 -7.68
C ASN A 197 -3.42 -31.16 -7.01
N PRO A 198 -2.28 -30.45 -7.01
CA PRO A 198 -2.18 -29.16 -6.33
C PRO A 198 -3.10 -28.12 -6.97
N ILE A 199 -3.66 -27.24 -6.13
CA ILE A 199 -4.51 -26.16 -6.58
C ILE A 199 -3.63 -25.07 -7.19
N HIS A 200 -4.04 -24.55 -8.34
CA HIS A 200 -3.44 -23.44 -9.05
C HIS A 200 -4.41 -22.27 -9.10
N MET A 201 -3.91 -21.04 -9.12
CA MET A 201 -4.67 -19.82 -9.39
C MET A 201 -4.67 -19.52 -10.87
#